data_4682a1a7054cdad93eeaef5b4d8bdc90
#
_entry.id   4682a1a7054cdad93eeaef5b4d8bdc90
#
_cell.length_a   1.000
_cell.length_b   1.000
_cell.length_c   1.000
_cell.angle_alpha   90.00
_cell.angle_beta   90.00
_cell.angle_gamma   90.00
#
_symmetry.space_group_name_H-M   'P 1'
#
loop_
_entity.id
_entity.type
_entity.pdbx_description
1 polymer ?
#
loop_
_entity_poly.entity_id
_entity_poly.type
_entity_poly.pdbx_seq_one_letter_code
_entity_poly.pdbx_strand_id
1 'polypeptide(L)'
;MGLDGCVIRCPASVGELAAAPHSGVLWRAAPGRLLLEVPDVARYLVSDGNLVEIEPYGAAAGEVGRFLRMTPTAALYLQRGIPVLHAAVAADPAGHAVVLAGNSSAGKSVLLAALVQRGWGLLTDDLAPVTLDDAGVPVAVPTWPEMILWPDSVGGGATSVADGPDVTEFGPSESRRAVAWEAGFVDEARPVRAIWWLGVHGFDPIEVHAVEGIARFGALGAMAYHRRIAAALLDRASYLSVAGTVAGSGIPIRRLIRPRGRWTADELADIVRDGTGSRYE
;
A
#
# COMPACT_ATOMS: atom_id res chain seq x y z
N MET A 1 6.52 -11.94 -7.12
CA MET A 1 5.34 -11.78 -6.23
C MET A 1 5.78 -11.37 -4.82
N GLY A 2 4.97 -10.65 -4.08
CA GLY A 2 5.36 -9.97 -2.82
C GLY A 2 5.98 -10.83 -1.70
N LEU A 3 6.06 -12.13 -1.88
CA LEU A 3 6.69 -13.06 -0.92
C LEU A 3 7.85 -13.88 -1.52
N ASP A 4 8.44 -13.43 -2.62
CA ASP A 4 9.55 -14.15 -3.24
C ASP A 4 10.71 -14.35 -2.26
N GLY A 5 11.19 -15.57 -2.15
CA GLY A 5 12.22 -15.96 -1.20
C GLY A 5 11.75 -16.02 0.26
N CYS A 6 10.43 -15.91 0.53
CA CYS A 6 9.87 -16.07 1.87
C CYS A 6 9.43 -17.52 2.11
N VAL A 7 9.72 -18.03 3.30
CA VAL A 7 9.21 -19.31 3.80
C VAL A 7 8.02 -19.03 4.72
N ILE A 8 6.88 -19.66 4.45
CA ILE A 8 5.70 -19.62 5.32
C ILE A 8 5.57 -20.98 6.02
N ARG A 9 5.42 -20.96 7.34
CA ARG A 9 5.23 -22.16 8.17
C ARG A 9 4.01 -21.99 9.08
N CYS A 10 3.33 -23.08 9.37
CA CYS A 10 2.22 -23.11 10.34
C CYS A 10 2.58 -24.08 11.48
N PRO A 11 3.45 -23.67 12.41
CA PRO A 11 3.75 -24.48 13.60
C PRO A 11 2.55 -24.53 14.55
N ALA A 12 2.54 -25.48 15.48
CA ALA A 12 1.53 -25.57 16.52
C ALA A 12 1.54 -24.36 17.48
N SER A 13 2.68 -23.68 17.61
CA SER A 13 2.82 -22.42 18.34
C SER A 13 4.00 -21.64 17.80
N VAL A 14 3.85 -20.31 17.70
CA VAL A 14 4.95 -19.39 17.38
C VAL A 14 5.64 -18.91 18.65
N GLY A 15 6.92 -18.61 18.53
CA GLY A 15 7.73 -18.13 19.65
C GLY A 15 7.26 -16.79 20.22
N GLU A 16 7.49 -16.58 21.49
CA GLU A 16 7.27 -15.29 22.14
C GLU A 16 8.35 -14.27 21.76
N LEU A 17 7.96 -13.00 21.72
CA LEU A 17 8.87 -11.87 21.60
C LEU A 17 8.88 -11.08 22.92
N ALA A 18 9.41 -11.74 23.97
CA ALA A 18 9.32 -11.21 25.34
C ALA A 18 10.12 -9.92 25.55
N ALA A 19 11.29 -9.78 24.90
CA ALA A 19 12.14 -8.58 24.99
C ALA A 19 11.97 -7.70 23.75
N ALA A 20 10.77 -7.14 23.53
CA ALA A 20 10.48 -6.27 22.42
C ALA A 20 10.61 -4.79 22.85
N PRO A 21 11.61 -4.04 22.33
CA PRO A 21 11.78 -2.62 22.66
C PRO A 21 10.66 -1.74 22.07
N HIS A 22 9.91 -2.26 21.10
CA HIS A 22 8.80 -1.56 20.46
C HIS A 22 7.52 -2.38 20.55
N SER A 23 6.40 -1.73 20.84
CA SER A 23 5.10 -2.40 20.94
C SER A 23 3.93 -1.48 20.57
N GLY A 24 2.83 -2.08 20.16
CA GLY A 24 1.52 -1.48 19.97
C GLY A 24 0.42 -2.39 20.51
N VAL A 25 -0.84 -2.09 20.18
CA VAL A 25 -1.98 -2.85 20.72
C VAL A 25 -1.94 -4.32 20.31
N LEU A 26 -1.62 -4.60 19.05
CA LEU A 26 -1.64 -5.96 18.49
C LEU A 26 -0.26 -6.46 18.05
N TRP A 27 0.82 -5.72 18.32
CA TRP A 27 2.13 -6.07 17.80
C TRP A 27 3.26 -5.75 18.77
N ARG A 28 4.33 -6.52 18.65
CA ARG A 28 5.63 -6.31 19.30
C ARG A 28 6.72 -6.43 18.25
N ALA A 29 7.77 -5.63 18.36
CA ALA A 29 8.89 -5.68 17.43
C ALA A 29 10.25 -5.52 18.12
N ALA A 30 11.23 -6.23 17.60
CA ALA A 30 12.64 -6.12 17.89
C ALA A 30 13.41 -6.10 16.56
N PRO A 31 14.71 -5.76 16.51
CA PRO A 31 15.48 -5.83 15.28
C PRO A 31 15.32 -7.18 14.57
N GLY A 32 14.92 -7.13 13.29
CA GLY A 32 14.68 -8.31 12.46
C GLY A 32 13.45 -9.15 12.83
N ARG A 33 12.62 -8.75 13.80
CA ARG A 33 11.47 -9.58 14.23
C ARG A 33 10.22 -8.73 14.50
N LEU A 34 9.07 -9.21 14.01
CA LEU A 34 7.75 -8.68 14.36
C LEU A 34 6.84 -9.82 14.78
N LEU A 35 6.19 -9.70 15.92
CA LEU A 35 5.07 -10.52 16.35
C LEU A 35 3.79 -9.70 16.23
N LEU A 36 2.87 -10.11 15.38
CA LEU A 36 1.50 -9.58 15.28
C LEU A 36 0.55 -10.62 15.87
N GLU A 37 -0.32 -10.19 16.78
CA GLU A 37 -1.35 -11.04 17.38
C GLU A 37 -2.72 -10.46 17.06
N VAL A 38 -3.50 -11.18 16.25
CA VAL A 38 -4.85 -10.80 15.87
C VAL A 38 -5.81 -11.69 16.65
N PRO A 39 -6.58 -11.15 17.62
CA PRO A 39 -7.52 -11.93 18.42
C PRO A 39 -8.46 -12.76 17.56
N ASP A 40 -8.71 -13.99 17.97
CA ASP A 40 -9.60 -14.94 17.31
C ASP A 40 -9.20 -15.37 15.89
N VAL A 41 -8.08 -14.84 15.36
CA VAL A 41 -7.60 -15.15 14.00
C VAL A 41 -6.28 -15.93 14.03
N ALA A 42 -5.17 -15.29 14.38
CA ALA A 42 -3.86 -15.91 14.38
C ALA A 42 -2.78 -15.02 15.04
N ARG A 43 -1.66 -15.64 15.36
CA ARG A 43 -0.37 -14.98 15.60
C ARG A 43 0.52 -15.14 14.38
N TYR A 44 1.25 -14.07 14.05
CA TYR A 44 2.18 -14.03 12.94
C TYR A 44 3.54 -13.57 13.47
N LEU A 45 4.54 -14.44 13.40
CA LEU A 45 5.92 -14.08 13.70
C LEU A 45 6.69 -13.95 12.39
N VAL A 46 7.13 -12.73 12.11
CA VAL A 46 7.92 -12.40 10.91
C VAL A 46 9.37 -12.21 11.33
N SER A 47 10.29 -12.93 10.69
CA SER A 47 11.70 -12.94 11.06
C SER A 47 12.60 -12.73 9.84
N ASP A 48 13.59 -11.85 10.01
CA ASP A 48 14.75 -11.64 9.12
C ASP A 48 14.40 -11.39 7.64
N GLY A 49 13.17 -10.91 7.38
CA GLY A 49 12.68 -10.58 6.04
C GLY A 49 12.41 -11.79 5.14
N ASN A 50 12.50 -13.02 5.65
CA ASN A 50 12.37 -14.24 4.83
C ASN A 50 11.54 -15.36 5.44
N LEU A 51 11.08 -15.22 6.68
CA LEU A 51 10.29 -16.24 7.36
C LEU A 51 9.02 -15.64 7.96
N VAL A 52 7.87 -16.27 7.72
CA VAL A 52 6.62 -16.03 8.44
C VAL A 52 6.14 -17.32 9.07
N GLU A 53 6.02 -17.32 10.37
CA GLU A 53 5.40 -18.40 11.14
C GLU A 53 4.00 -17.96 11.57
N ILE A 54 3.01 -18.80 11.33
CA ILE A 54 1.59 -18.50 11.58
C ILE A 54 1.03 -19.56 12.53
N GLU A 55 0.48 -19.12 13.65
CA GLU A 55 -0.27 -19.94 14.60
C GLU A 55 -1.75 -19.52 14.51
N PRO A 56 -2.60 -20.25 13.76
CA PRO A 56 -4.01 -19.91 13.62
C PRO A 56 -4.81 -20.26 14.87
N TYR A 57 -5.79 -19.43 15.22
CA TYR A 57 -6.72 -19.66 16.34
C TYR A 57 -8.05 -20.28 15.92
N GLY A 58 -8.08 -20.95 14.76
CA GLY A 58 -9.29 -21.61 14.24
C GLY A 58 -10.12 -20.77 13.29
N ALA A 59 -9.70 -19.55 12.95
CA ALA A 59 -10.32 -18.75 11.92
C ALA A 59 -10.19 -19.42 10.54
N ALA A 60 -11.08 -19.06 9.61
CA ALA A 60 -11.03 -19.55 8.24
C ALA A 60 -9.70 -19.18 7.56
N ALA A 61 -9.18 -20.06 6.70
CA ALA A 61 -7.89 -19.85 6.03
C ALA A 61 -7.84 -18.54 5.21
N GLY A 62 -8.97 -18.13 4.62
CA GLY A 62 -9.09 -16.85 3.90
C GLY A 62 -8.87 -15.64 4.81
N GLU A 63 -9.36 -15.70 6.05
CA GLU A 63 -9.17 -14.63 7.02
C GLU A 63 -7.73 -14.58 7.52
N VAL A 64 -7.13 -15.71 7.84
CA VAL A 64 -5.70 -15.81 8.18
C VAL A 64 -4.84 -15.25 7.02
N GLY A 65 -5.12 -15.64 5.78
CA GLY A 65 -4.44 -15.16 4.59
C GLY A 65 -4.59 -13.65 4.38
N ARG A 66 -5.75 -13.10 4.67
CA ARG A 66 -6.00 -11.66 4.61
C ARG A 66 -5.05 -10.86 5.52
N PHE A 67 -4.95 -11.23 6.79
CA PHE A 67 -4.04 -10.54 7.71
C PHE A 67 -2.57 -10.74 7.33
N LEU A 68 -2.20 -11.90 6.80
CA LEU A 68 -0.86 -12.15 6.26
C LEU A 68 -0.47 -11.11 5.19
N ARG A 69 -1.41 -10.79 4.28
CA ARG A 69 -1.19 -9.83 3.18
C ARG A 69 -1.03 -8.37 3.63
N MET A 70 -1.29 -8.05 4.89
CA MET A 70 -1.19 -6.71 5.46
C MET A 70 0.14 -6.51 6.22
N THR A 71 0.07 -6.35 7.52
CA THR A 71 1.21 -6.02 8.39
C THR A 71 2.36 -7.04 8.33
N PRO A 72 2.14 -8.37 8.30
CA PRO A 72 3.24 -9.32 8.14
C PRO A 72 4.00 -9.16 6.82
N THR A 73 3.29 -8.96 5.70
CA THR A 73 3.93 -8.67 4.41
C THR A 73 4.72 -7.36 4.45
N ALA A 74 4.16 -6.30 5.05
CA ALA A 74 4.89 -5.05 5.24
C ALA A 74 6.16 -5.25 6.07
N ALA A 75 6.10 -6.07 7.14
CA ALA A 75 7.24 -6.35 7.98
C ALA A 75 8.37 -7.08 7.22
N LEU A 76 8.05 -8.01 6.32
CA LEU A 76 9.05 -8.66 5.46
C LEU A 76 9.84 -7.63 4.63
N TYR A 77 9.15 -6.70 3.97
CA TYR A 77 9.79 -5.65 3.19
C TYR A 77 10.63 -4.72 4.06
N LEU A 78 10.10 -4.27 5.18
CA LEU A 78 10.82 -3.39 6.12
C LEU A 78 12.08 -4.03 6.66
N GLN A 79 12.03 -5.34 7.00
CA GLN A 79 13.19 -6.11 7.47
C GLN A 79 14.24 -6.35 6.36
N ARG A 80 13.84 -6.29 5.08
CA ARG A 80 14.73 -6.31 3.90
C ARG A 80 15.32 -4.93 3.59
N GLY A 81 15.05 -3.90 4.40
CA GLY A 81 15.48 -2.53 4.14
C GLY A 81 14.63 -1.79 3.09
N ILE A 82 13.47 -2.32 2.71
CA ILE A 82 12.58 -1.73 1.70
C ILE A 82 11.48 -0.92 2.38
N PRO A 83 11.46 0.42 2.22
CA PRO A 83 10.38 1.25 2.70
C PRO A 83 9.04 0.85 2.09
N VAL A 84 8.00 0.88 2.92
CA VAL A 84 6.63 0.59 2.51
C VAL A 84 5.77 1.84 2.70
N LEU A 85 5.07 2.26 1.66
CA LEU A 85 4.13 3.38 1.72
C LEU A 85 2.69 2.86 1.91
N HIS A 86 1.88 3.61 2.63
CA HIS A 86 0.43 3.40 2.70
C HIS A 86 -0.21 4.01 1.45
N ALA A 87 -0.14 3.27 0.37
CA ALA A 87 -0.51 3.75 -0.95
C ALA A 87 -1.09 2.63 -1.82
N ALA A 88 -1.93 3.02 -2.77
CA ALA A 88 -2.27 2.23 -3.93
C ALA A 88 -1.32 2.60 -5.08
N VAL A 89 -1.05 1.67 -5.99
CA VAL A 89 -0.18 1.91 -7.15
C VAL A 89 -0.81 1.36 -8.42
N ALA A 90 -0.96 2.23 -9.40
CA ALA A 90 -1.38 1.87 -10.74
C ALA A 90 -0.18 1.91 -11.71
N ALA A 91 -0.17 1.04 -12.73
CA ALA A 91 0.72 1.18 -13.90
C ALA A 91 0.03 1.99 -14.97
N ASP A 92 0.64 3.05 -15.44
CA ASP A 92 0.15 3.80 -16.59
C ASP A 92 0.28 2.98 -17.89
N PRO A 93 -0.39 3.36 -18.98
CA PRO A 93 -0.27 2.64 -20.28
C PRO A 93 1.14 2.61 -20.87
N ALA A 94 2.05 3.47 -20.39
CA ALA A 94 3.46 3.47 -20.78
C ALA A 94 4.30 2.54 -19.87
N GLY A 95 3.71 1.87 -18.89
CA GLY A 95 4.36 0.90 -18.01
C GLY A 95 5.06 1.52 -16.79
N HIS A 96 4.75 2.76 -16.41
CA HIS A 96 5.33 3.39 -15.23
C HIS A 96 4.37 3.34 -14.05
N ALA A 97 4.90 3.24 -12.83
CA ALA A 97 4.13 3.27 -11.60
C ALA A 97 3.71 4.69 -11.23
N VAL A 98 2.44 4.85 -10.90
CA VAL A 98 1.87 6.06 -10.30
C VAL A 98 1.37 5.72 -8.91
N VAL A 99 2.00 6.33 -7.90
CA VAL A 99 1.73 6.09 -6.48
C VAL A 99 0.63 7.01 -5.99
N LEU A 100 -0.43 6.44 -5.41
CA LEU A 100 -1.58 7.13 -4.84
C LEU A 100 -1.53 6.97 -3.31
N ALA A 101 -0.85 7.85 -2.62
CA ALA A 101 -0.67 7.81 -1.18
C ALA A 101 -1.72 8.66 -0.45
N GLY A 102 -1.92 8.42 0.84
CA GLY A 102 -2.84 9.22 1.67
C GLY A 102 -3.38 8.45 2.86
N ASN A 103 -4.04 9.17 3.76
CA ASN A 103 -4.66 8.56 4.93
C ASN A 103 -5.78 7.58 4.55
N SER A 104 -6.19 6.75 5.51
CA SER A 104 -7.40 5.93 5.33
C SER A 104 -8.58 6.81 4.93
N SER A 105 -9.43 6.33 4.03
CA SER A 105 -10.60 7.07 3.50
C SER A 105 -10.28 8.31 2.63
N ALA A 106 -9.01 8.55 2.26
CA ALA A 106 -8.67 9.61 1.31
C ALA A 106 -9.17 9.33 -0.13
N GLY A 107 -9.49 8.07 -0.44
CA GLY A 107 -10.00 7.66 -1.74
C GLY A 107 -8.98 6.93 -2.62
N LYS A 108 -7.87 6.43 -2.06
CA LYS A 108 -6.80 5.72 -2.81
C LYS A 108 -7.34 4.57 -3.67
N SER A 109 -7.98 3.59 -3.03
CA SER A 109 -8.51 2.38 -3.70
C SER A 109 -9.62 2.72 -4.71
N VAL A 110 -10.45 3.72 -4.42
CA VAL A 110 -11.50 4.21 -5.33
C VAL A 110 -10.88 4.85 -6.57
N LEU A 111 -9.86 5.68 -6.41
CA LEU A 111 -9.13 6.28 -7.53
C LEU A 111 -8.36 5.24 -8.33
N LEU A 112 -7.73 4.27 -7.64
CA LEU A 112 -7.09 3.12 -8.29
C LEU A 112 -8.09 2.37 -9.17
N ALA A 113 -9.27 2.03 -8.65
CA ALA A 113 -10.31 1.36 -9.41
C ALA A 113 -10.75 2.17 -10.65
N ALA A 114 -10.89 3.49 -10.51
CA ALA A 114 -11.24 4.37 -11.62
C ALA A 114 -10.14 4.43 -12.71
N LEU A 115 -8.86 4.35 -12.34
CA LEU A 115 -7.74 4.28 -13.29
C LEU A 115 -7.69 2.92 -13.99
N VAL A 116 -7.85 1.83 -13.24
CA VAL A 116 -7.84 0.47 -13.78
C VAL A 116 -8.99 0.25 -14.77
N GLN A 117 -10.17 0.79 -14.51
CA GLN A 117 -11.29 0.80 -15.46
C GLN A 117 -10.98 1.59 -16.75
N ARG A 118 -10.02 2.50 -16.70
CA ARG A 118 -9.51 3.25 -17.87
C ARG A 118 -8.33 2.57 -18.56
N GLY A 119 -8.07 1.30 -18.25
CA GLY A 119 -7.04 0.48 -18.89
C GLY A 119 -5.65 0.62 -18.25
N TRP A 120 -5.54 1.19 -17.04
CA TRP A 120 -4.30 1.13 -16.28
C TRP A 120 -4.14 -0.24 -15.63
N GLY A 121 -2.89 -0.64 -15.36
CA GLY A 121 -2.61 -1.88 -14.62
C GLY A 121 -2.70 -1.67 -13.10
N LEU A 122 -3.07 -2.72 -12.36
CA LEU A 122 -2.97 -2.79 -10.91
C LEU A 122 -1.59 -3.31 -10.50
N LEU A 123 -0.83 -2.60 -9.63
CA LEU A 123 0.36 -3.15 -8.98
C LEU A 123 0.07 -3.56 -7.54
N THR A 124 -0.60 -2.71 -6.79
CA THR A 124 -0.90 -2.96 -5.38
C THR A 124 -1.99 -2.03 -4.87
N ASP A 125 -2.71 -2.44 -3.84
CA ASP A 125 -3.56 -1.56 -3.03
C ASP A 125 -3.16 -1.64 -1.56
N ASP A 126 -3.18 -0.50 -0.85
CA ASP A 126 -2.88 -0.31 0.57
C ASP A 126 -1.40 -0.45 0.98
N LEU A 127 -0.61 -1.34 0.37
CA LEU A 127 0.75 -1.67 0.75
C LEU A 127 1.70 -1.55 -0.44
N ALA A 128 2.40 -0.43 -0.56
CA ALA A 128 3.28 -0.11 -1.68
C ALA A 128 4.76 -0.10 -1.28
N PRO A 129 5.50 -1.22 -1.46
CA PRO A 129 6.94 -1.22 -1.29
C PRO A 129 7.59 -0.41 -2.41
N VAL A 130 8.57 0.43 -2.04
CA VAL A 130 9.36 1.23 -3.00
C VAL A 130 10.83 0.97 -2.74
N THR A 131 11.55 0.56 -3.76
CA THR A 131 12.98 0.29 -3.71
C THR A 131 13.71 0.97 -4.86
N LEU A 132 15.00 0.74 -4.97
CA LEU A 132 15.81 1.16 -6.11
C LEU A 132 16.15 -0.07 -6.95
N ASP A 133 16.07 0.06 -8.26
CA ASP A 133 16.59 -0.97 -9.17
C ASP A 133 18.13 -0.92 -9.26
N ASP A 134 18.73 -1.79 -10.05
CA ASP A 134 20.19 -1.88 -10.22
C ASP A 134 20.81 -0.59 -10.82
N ALA A 135 20.00 0.24 -11.47
CA ALA A 135 20.42 1.54 -12.00
C ALA A 135 20.19 2.69 -10.98
N GLY A 136 19.65 2.38 -9.80
CA GLY A 136 19.31 3.36 -8.77
C GLY A 136 18.00 4.11 -9.07
N VAL A 137 17.16 3.62 -9.96
CA VAL A 137 15.86 4.22 -10.27
C VAL A 137 14.83 3.75 -9.25
N PRO A 138 14.03 4.67 -8.67
CA PRO A 138 12.95 4.27 -7.77
C PRO A 138 11.88 3.44 -8.52
N VAL A 139 11.61 2.24 -7.99
CA VAL A 139 10.60 1.33 -8.54
C VAL A 139 9.58 0.96 -7.45
N ALA A 140 8.31 0.84 -7.84
CA ALA A 140 7.26 0.28 -7.00
C ALA A 140 7.13 -1.22 -7.27
N VAL A 141 7.06 -2.00 -6.20
CA VAL A 141 7.00 -3.46 -6.25
C VAL A 141 5.55 -3.92 -6.13
N PRO A 142 5.06 -4.82 -7.03
CA PRO A 142 3.73 -5.38 -6.92
C PRO A 142 3.58 -6.24 -5.66
N THR A 143 2.37 -6.29 -5.10
CA THR A 143 2.10 -7.16 -3.95
C THR A 143 1.02 -8.19 -4.26
N TRP A 144 -0.24 -7.79 -4.25
CA TRP A 144 -1.36 -8.71 -4.36
C TRP A 144 -2.34 -8.26 -5.45
N PRO A 145 -2.90 -9.19 -6.26
CA PRO A 145 -3.88 -8.89 -7.30
C PRO A 145 -5.28 -8.66 -6.69
N GLU A 146 -5.38 -7.77 -5.71
CA GLU A 146 -6.65 -7.44 -5.05
C GLU A 146 -6.72 -5.96 -4.70
N MET A 147 -7.95 -5.44 -4.69
CA MET A 147 -8.27 -4.09 -4.21
C MET A 147 -9.19 -4.16 -2.98
N ILE A 148 -9.00 -3.23 -2.04
CA ILE A 148 -9.79 -3.13 -0.82
C ILE A 148 -10.78 -1.99 -0.97
N LEU A 149 -12.03 -2.30 -1.29
CA LEU A 149 -13.08 -1.34 -1.59
C LEU A 149 -14.20 -1.34 -0.53
N TRP A 150 -14.83 -0.18 -0.31
CA TRP A 150 -16.07 -0.09 0.44
C TRP A 150 -17.25 -0.56 -0.44
N PRO A 151 -18.33 -1.14 0.14
CA PRO A 151 -19.50 -1.56 -0.63
C PRO A 151 -20.09 -0.44 -1.47
N ASP A 152 -20.20 0.76 -0.92
CA ASP A 152 -20.71 1.94 -1.61
C ASP A 152 -19.82 2.39 -2.77
N SER A 153 -18.54 2.04 -2.74
CA SER A 153 -17.60 2.32 -3.82
C SER A 153 -17.72 1.35 -4.98
N VAL A 154 -18.31 0.18 -4.74
CA VAL A 154 -18.57 -0.86 -5.74
C VAL A 154 -19.86 -0.57 -6.52
N GLY A 155 -20.83 0.16 -5.92
CA GLY A 155 -22.14 0.46 -6.52
C GLY A 155 -22.32 1.88 -7.06
N GLY A 156 -21.46 2.82 -6.73
CA GLY A 156 -21.63 4.25 -7.00
C GLY A 156 -21.00 4.71 -8.32
N GLY A 157 -21.47 4.24 -9.47
CA GLY A 157 -21.01 4.72 -10.80
C GLY A 157 -19.76 4.05 -11.35
N ALA A 158 -19.01 3.32 -10.55
CA ALA A 158 -18.02 2.37 -11.03
C ALA A 158 -18.79 1.11 -11.46
N THR A 159 -19.36 1.16 -12.64
CA THR A 159 -20.08 0.04 -13.26
C THR A 159 -19.22 -1.22 -13.22
N SER A 160 -19.79 -2.30 -12.66
CA SER A 160 -19.35 -3.69 -12.81
C SER A 160 -18.05 -4.15 -12.16
N VAL A 161 -17.64 -3.63 -10.99
CA VAL A 161 -16.81 -4.44 -10.09
C VAL A 161 -17.62 -5.64 -9.52
N ALA A 162 -18.93 -5.63 -9.76
CA ALA A 162 -19.86 -6.70 -9.34
C ALA A 162 -19.70 -8.03 -10.14
N ASP A 163 -19.01 -8.02 -11.27
CA ASP A 163 -18.76 -9.21 -12.09
C ASP A 163 -17.32 -9.75 -11.93
N GLY A 164 -16.53 -9.21 -10.99
CA GLY A 164 -15.22 -9.74 -10.64
C GLY A 164 -15.31 -11.01 -9.80
N PRO A 165 -14.44 -12.01 -10.03
CA PRO A 165 -14.43 -13.22 -9.23
C PRO A 165 -14.05 -12.92 -7.78
N ASP A 166 -14.77 -13.59 -6.86
CA ASP A 166 -14.53 -13.67 -5.41
C ASP A 166 -14.37 -12.35 -4.61
N VAL A 167 -15.52 -11.82 -4.22
CA VAL A 167 -15.61 -10.77 -3.19
C VAL A 167 -15.58 -11.39 -1.81
N THR A 168 -14.51 -11.17 -1.04
CA THR A 168 -14.42 -11.61 0.35
C THR A 168 -14.82 -10.48 1.29
N GLU A 169 -15.85 -10.66 2.10
CA GLU A 169 -16.30 -9.65 3.07
C GLU A 169 -15.36 -9.49 4.27
N PHE A 170 -15.19 -8.26 4.74
CA PHE A 170 -14.32 -7.90 5.86
C PHE A 170 -15.15 -7.65 7.13
N GLY A 171 -15.38 -8.70 7.94
CA GLY A 171 -15.93 -8.60 9.30
C GLY A 171 -17.40 -8.21 9.40
N PRO A 172 -17.97 -8.21 10.60
CA PRO A 172 -19.42 -8.31 10.84
C PRO A 172 -20.22 -7.03 10.72
N SER A 173 -19.73 -5.87 10.40
CA SER A 173 -20.60 -4.70 10.36
C SER A 173 -20.23 -3.50 9.50
N GLU A 174 -19.03 -3.40 8.91
CA GLU A 174 -18.69 -2.24 8.08
C GLU A 174 -17.64 -2.65 7.05
N SER A 175 -18.07 -3.29 6.08
CA SER A 175 -17.32 -4.25 5.35
C SER A 175 -16.67 -3.62 4.14
N ARG A 176 -15.41 -3.30 4.26
CA ARG A 176 -14.57 -3.24 3.06
C ARG A 176 -14.56 -4.64 2.45
N ARG A 177 -14.57 -4.71 1.14
CA ARG A 177 -14.48 -5.96 0.38
C ARG A 177 -13.12 -6.03 -0.29
N ALA A 178 -12.44 -7.17 -0.15
CA ALA A 178 -11.34 -7.50 -1.03
C ALA A 178 -11.92 -7.99 -2.35
N VAL A 179 -11.56 -7.32 -3.42
CA VAL A 179 -11.95 -7.68 -4.78
C VAL A 179 -10.70 -8.18 -5.48
N ALA A 180 -10.71 -9.46 -5.86
CA ALA A 180 -9.64 -10.02 -6.68
C ALA A 180 -9.63 -9.32 -8.04
N TRP A 181 -8.44 -8.96 -8.53
CA TRP A 181 -8.25 -8.28 -9.79
C TRP A 181 -7.07 -8.88 -10.56
N GLU A 182 -7.25 -10.09 -11.03
CA GLU A 182 -6.20 -10.80 -11.78
C GLU A 182 -6.03 -10.24 -13.21
N ALA A 183 -7.14 -9.89 -13.85
CA ALA A 183 -7.12 -9.28 -15.17
C ALA A 183 -6.55 -7.86 -15.11
N GLY A 184 -5.34 -7.66 -15.64
CA GLY A 184 -4.64 -6.35 -15.61
C GLY A 184 -3.77 -6.14 -14.37
N PHE A 185 -3.55 -7.19 -13.56
CA PHE A 185 -2.50 -7.16 -12.55
C PHE A 185 -1.12 -7.16 -13.23
N VAL A 186 -0.25 -6.26 -12.76
CA VAL A 186 1.13 -6.13 -13.23
C VAL A 186 2.02 -6.73 -12.15
N ASP A 187 2.61 -7.86 -12.44
CA ASP A 187 3.40 -8.68 -11.52
C ASP A 187 4.90 -8.36 -11.50
N GLU A 188 5.30 -7.34 -12.26
CA GLU A 188 6.67 -6.82 -12.31
C GLU A 188 6.78 -5.44 -11.66
N ALA A 189 7.94 -5.17 -11.04
CA ALA A 189 8.24 -3.83 -10.54
C ALA A 189 8.26 -2.80 -11.68
N ARG A 190 7.76 -1.60 -11.41
CA ARG A 190 7.67 -0.52 -12.38
C ARG A 190 8.34 0.76 -11.89
N PRO A 191 9.10 1.48 -12.76
CA PRO A 191 9.68 2.77 -12.40
C PRO A 191 8.62 3.76 -11.92
N VAL A 192 8.87 4.41 -10.80
CA VAL A 192 7.95 5.42 -10.26
C VAL A 192 8.06 6.69 -11.08
N ARG A 193 6.94 7.10 -11.69
CA ARG A 193 6.85 8.32 -12.50
C ARG A 193 6.26 9.52 -11.76
N ALA A 194 5.30 9.28 -10.86
CA ALA A 194 4.64 10.32 -10.09
C ALA A 194 4.11 9.79 -8.76
N ILE A 195 4.06 10.67 -7.76
CA ILE A 195 3.44 10.41 -6.45
C ILE A 195 2.35 11.43 -6.22
N TRP A 196 1.12 10.96 -6.00
CA TRP A 196 -0.03 11.77 -5.65
C TRP A 196 -0.39 11.55 -4.18
N TRP A 197 -0.29 12.60 -3.38
CA TRP A 197 -0.63 12.57 -1.96
C TRP A 197 -2.05 13.09 -1.76
N LEU A 198 -3.00 12.17 -1.63
CA LEU A 198 -4.42 12.45 -1.51
C LEU A 198 -4.76 13.02 -0.14
N GLY A 199 -5.60 14.03 -0.15
CA GLY A 199 -6.21 14.65 1.01
C GLY A 199 -7.70 14.91 0.79
N VAL A 200 -8.40 15.22 1.88
CA VAL A 200 -9.83 15.55 1.86
C VAL A 200 -10.05 16.83 2.66
N HIS A 201 -10.83 17.76 2.13
CA HIS A 201 -11.31 18.93 2.85
C HIS A 201 -12.83 19.13 2.67
N GLY A 202 -13.40 20.15 3.29
CA GLY A 202 -14.85 20.40 3.26
C GLY A 202 -15.36 21.26 2.12
N PHE A 203 -14.49 21.72 1.20
CA PHE A 203 -14.79 22.76 0.22
C PHE A 203 -14.51 22.27 -1.21
N ASP A 204 -15.16 22.92 -2.20
CA ASP A 204 -14.79 22.90 -3.62
C ASP A 204 -13.90 24.12 -3.93
N PRO A 205 -13.02 24.08 -4.94
CA PRO A 205 -12.81 23.00 -5.91
C PRO A 205 -11.80 21.93 -5.44
N ILE A 206 -11.51 20.94 -6.32
CA ILE A 206 -10.35 20.06 -6.18
C ILE A 206 -9.09 20.92 -6.33
N GLU A 207 -8.13 20.72 -5.43
CA GLU A 207 -6.86 21.44 -5.43
C GLU A 207 -5.68 20.52 -5.73
N VAL A 208 -4.73 21.02 -6.50
CA VAL A 208 -3.46 20.34 -6.81
C VAL A 208 -2.32 21.27 -6.45
N HIS A 209 -1.41 20.81 -5.57
CA HIS A 209 -0.25 21.57 -5.15
C HIS A 209 1.02 20.75 -5.35
N ALA A 210 2.07 21.33 -5.91
CA ALA A 210 3.39 20.71 -5.96
C ALA A 210 3.97 20.61 -4.54
N VAL A 211 4.67 19.50 -4.27
CA VAL A 211 5.46 19.33 -3.04
C VAL A 211 6.93 19.45 -3.42
N GLU A 212 7.57 20.53 -2.98
CA GLU A 212 8.91 20.90 -3.43
C GLU A 212 9.93 20.93 -2.29
N GLY A 213 11.20 20.95 -2.66
CA GLY A 213 12.32 21.12 -1.73
C GLY A 213 12.31 20.07 -0.60
N ILE A 214 12.62 20.51 0.60
CA ILE A 214 12.71 19.64 1.78
C ILE A 214 11.35 19.02 2.17
N ALA A 215 10.23 19.63 1.77
CA ALA A 215 8.89 19.10 2.04
C ALA A 215 8.65 17.74 1.35
N ARG A 216 9.34 17.46 0.25
CA ARG A 216 9.28 16.15 -0.45
C ARG A 216 9.70 15.01 0.49
N PHE A 217 10.80 15.18 1.22
CA PHE A 217 11.28 14.19 2.19
C PHE A 217 10.30 13.99 3.35
N GLY A 218 9.75 15.10 3.88
CA GLY A 218 8.71 15.05 4.92
C GLY A 218 7.43 14.35 4.45
N ALA A 219 7.02 14.56 3.20
CA ALA A 219 5.86 13.92 2.60
C ALA A 219 6.03 12.39 2.54
N LEU A 220 7.20 11.89 2.10
CA LEU A 220 7.48 10.44 2.07
C LEU A 220 7.39 9.81 3.46
N GLY A 221 7.92 10.48 4.48
CA GLY A 221 7.77 10.03 5.87
C GLY A 221 6.32 10.03 6.37
N ALA A 222 5.50 10.99 5.91
CA ALA A 222 4.07 11.02 6.24
C ALA A 222 3.26 9.90 5.55
N MET A 223 3.72 9.43 4.39
CA MET A 223 3.10 8.34 3.63
C MET A 223 3.52 6.94 4.11
N ALA A 224 4.49 6.80 5.02
CA ALA A 224 4.99 5.51 5.48
C ALA A 224 3.86 4.65 6.08
N TYR A 225 3.80 3.39 5.68
CA TYR A 225 2.88 2.38 6.21
C TYR A 225 3.21 2.11 7.68
N HIS A 226 2.20 2.23 8.56
CA HIS A 226 2.38 2.01 10.00
C HIS A 226 3.69 2.56 10.56
N ARG A 227 3.86 3.88 10.56
CA ARG A 227 5.10 4.61 10.91
C ARG A 227 5.86 4.07 12.14
N ARG A 228 5.14 3.59 13.17
CA ARG A 228 5.77 3.02 14.38
C ARG A 228 6.39 1.65 14.10
N ILE A 229 5.75 0.81 13.28
CA ILE A 229 6.29 -0.48 12.85
C ILE A 229 7.48 -0.24 11.90
N ALA A 230 7.32 0.67 10.95
CA ALA A 230 8.41 1.04 10.05
C ALA A 230 9.65 1.54 10.83
N ALA A 231 9.46 2.40 11.83
CA ALA A 231 10.56 2.89 12.68
C ALA A 231 11.21 1.79 13.56
N ALA A 232 10.49 0.70 13.84
CA ALA A 232 10.99 -0.41 14.63
C ALA A 232 11.77 -1.46 13.80
N LEU A 233 11.46 -1.60 12.51
CA LEU A 233 11.97 -2.68 11.66
C LEU A 233 12.91 -2.21 10.56
N LEU A 234 12.67 -1.03 9.99
CA LEU A 234 13.47 -0.50 8.89
C LEU A 234 14.69 0.23 9.45
N ASP A 235 15.87 -0.16 8.99
CA ASP A 235 17.06 0.58 9.36
C ASP A 235 17.08 1.99 8.71
N ARG A 236 17.66 2.93 9.45
CA ARG A 236 17.64 4.34 9.06
C ARG A 236 18.40 4.61 7.76
N ALA A 237 19.48 3.87 7.49
CA ALA A 237 20.31 4.07 6.31
C ALA A 237 19.54 3.66 5.05
N SER A 238 18.90 2.49 5.06
CA SER A 238 18.02 2.02 3.97
C SER A 238 16.87 3.00 3.69
N TYR A 239 16.19 3.48 4.74
CA TYR A 239 15.14 4.49 4.56
C TYR A 239 15.68 5.77 3.92
N LEU A 240 16.79 6.29 4.41
CA LEU A 240 17.40 7.54 3.91
C LEU A 240 17.89 7.38 2.46
N SER A 241 18.40 6.21 2.09
CA SER A 241 18.83 5.91 0.73
C SER A 241 17.66 6.02 -0.25
N VAL A 242 16.58 5.25 -0.02
CA VAL A 242 15.42 5.25 -0.92
C VAL A 242 14.67 6.59 -0.87
N ALA A 243 14.36 7.10 0.32
CA ALA A 243 13.62 8.35 0.46
C ALA A 243 14.43 9.55 -0.06
N GLY A 244 15.74 9.55 0.14
CA GLY A 244 16.65 10.58 -0.40
C GLY A 244 16.69 10.55 -1.92
N THR A 245 16.78 9.36 -2.53
CA THR A 245 16.76 9.21 -3.99
C THR A 245 15.42 9.66 -4.56
N VAL A 246 14.29 9.21 -3.98
CA VAL A 246 12.95 9.65 -4.43
C VAL A 246 12.76 11.15 -4.25
N ALA A 247 13.19 11.73 -3.12
CA ALA A 247 13.08 13.17 -2.88
C ALA A 247 13.99 14.01 -3.80
N GLY A 248 15.18 13.51 -4.11
CA GLY A 248 16.17 14.17 -4.99
C GLY A 248 15.95 13.91 -6.48
N SER A 249 15.12 12.93 -6.84
CA SER A 249 14.77 12.65 -8.24
C SER A 249 13.82 13.71 -8.79
N GLY A 250 13.74 13.81 -10.09
CA GLY A 250 12.74 14.63 -10.79
C GLY A 250 11.30 14.10 -10.72
N ILE A 251 11.03 13.01 -9.98
CA ILE A 251 9.69 12.44 -9.82
C ILE A 251 8.78 13.48 -9.15
N PRO A 252 7.71 13.95 -9.79
CA PRO A 252 6.82 14.92 -9.18
C PRO A 252 6.06 14.30 -8.00
N ILE A 253 6.05 15.01 -6.87
CA ILE A 253 5.18 14.74 -5.73
C ILE A 253 4.14 15.84 -5.68
N ARG A 254 2.86 15.48 -5.80
CA ARG A 254 1.74 16.44 -5.82
C ARG A 254 0.73 16.11 -4.71
N ARG A 255 0.29 17.12 -4.00
CA ARG A 255 -0.84 17.00 -3.08
C ARG A 255 -2.12 17.21 -3.87
N LEU A 256 -3.02 16.21 -3.84
CA LEU A 256 -4.31 16.23 -4.50
C LEU A 256 -5.41 16.23 -3.44
N ILE A 257 -6.12 17.34 -3.29
CA ILE A 257 -7.09 17.54 -2.22
C ILE A 257 -8.49 17.58 -2.85
N ARG A 258 -9.35 16.68 -2.43
CA ARG A 258 -10.74 16.60 -2.91
C ARG A 258 -11.76 17.08 -1.88
N PRO A 259 -12.91 17.56 -2.30
CA PRO A 259 -14.01 17.88 -1.40
C PRO A 259 -14.60 16.62 -0.76
N ARG A 260 -15.15 16.80 0.45
CA ARG A 260 -15.91 15.77 1.15
C ARG A 260 -17.37 15.78 0.64
N GLY A 261 -17.99 14.58 0.63
CA GLY A 261 -19.43 14.46 0.34
C GLY A 261 -19.81 14.49 -1.13
N ARG A 262 -18.82 14.58 -2.05
CA ARG A 262 -19.04 14.49 -3.49
C ARG A 262 -18.25 13.34 -4.09
N TRP A 263 -18.85 12.59 -5.02
CA TRP A 263 -18.11 11.60 -5.82
C TRP A 263 -17.19 12.33 -6.79
N THR A 264 -15.90 12.00 -6.73
CA THR A 264 -14.86 12.70 -7.51
C THR A 264 -13.90 11.75 -8.20
N ALA A 265 -14.16 10.44 -8.19
CA ALA A 265 -13.20 9.43 -8.68
C ALA A 265 -12.81 9.66 -10.14
N ASP A 266 -13.79 9.94 -11.01
CA ASP A 266 -13.57 10.16 -12.43
C ASP A 266 -12.74 11.42 -12.68
N GLU A 267 -13.10 12.51 -12.02
CA GLU A 267 -12.42 13.80 -12.10
C GLU A 267 -10.96 13.71 -11.60
N LEU A 268 -10.74 13.00 -10.48
CA LEU A 268 -9.40 12.73 -9.97
C LEU A 268 -8.59 11.84 -10.92
N ALA A 269 -9.23 10.84 -11.54
CA ALA A 269 -8.56 9.97 -12.50
C ALA A 269 -8.11 10.76 -13.76
N ASP A 270 -8.92 11.70 -14.21
CA ASP A 270 -8.55 12.60 -15.32
C ASP A 270 -7.39 13.51 -14.93
N ILE A 271 -7.41 14.10 -13.74
CA ILE A 271 -6.31 14.92 -13.21
C ILE A 271 -5.01 14.13 -13.11
N VAL A 272 -5.07 12.90 -12.57
CA VAL A 272 -3.90 12.02 -12.45
C VAL A 272 -3.35 11.66 -13.83
N ARG A 273 -4.21 11.25 -14.77
CA ARG A 273 -3.83 10.92 -16.14
C ARG A 273 -3.15 12.11 -16.85
N ASP A 274 -3.77 13.28 -16.79
CA ASP A 274 -3.27 14.49 -17.46
C ASP A 274 -2.02 15.05 -16.77
N GLY A 275 -1.93 14.92 -15.45
CA GLY A 275 -0.78 15.34 -14.66
C GLY A 275 0.43 14.39 -14.71
N THR A 276 0.28 13.19 -15.27
CA THR A 276 1.41 12.33 -15.62
C THR A 276 2.00 12.71 -16.99
N GLY A 277 1.28 13.47 -17.81
CA GLY A 277 1.77 14.17 -18.99
C GLY A 277 2.22 15.59 -18.67
N SER A 278 3.06 16.20 -19.46
CA SER A 278 3.81 17.46 -19.28
C SER A 278 2.99 18.76 -19.13
N ARG A 279 1.77 18.74 -18.66
CA ARG A 279 0.87 19.94 -18.60
C ARG A 279 0.87 20.71 -17.27
N TYR A 280 1.63 20.25 -16.27
CA TYR A 280 1.69 20.90 -14.95
C TYR A 280 3.15 21.20 -14.53
N GLU A 281 3.96 21.68 -15.49
CA GLU A 281 5.25 22.32 -15.21
C GLU A 281 5.08 23.77 -14.81
#